data_8b8d5b20a0bdd45b07753fd947a80356
#
_entry.id   8b8d5b20a0bdd45b07753fd947a80356
#
_cell.length_a   1.000
_cell.length_b   1.000
_cell.length_c   1.000
_cell.angle_alpha   90.00
_cell.angle_beta   90.00
_cell.angle_gamma   90.00
#
_symmetry.space_group_name_H-M   'P 1'
#
loop_
_entity.id
_entity.type
_entity.pdbx_description
1 polymer ?
#
loop_
_entity_poly.entity_id
_entity_poly.type
_entity_poly.pdbx_seq_one_letter_code
_entity_poly.pdbx_strand_id
1 'polypeptide(L)'
;MPRLSKGSLTPEQAFAKVLRKVRTDRGLSQEALGFDSGYHRTYIGMLERGLMNPSLRTLLSISSALEMPAAEFIHLVEARLGKPWRRPDRKLERHG
;
A
#
# COMPACT_ATOMS: atom_id res chain seq x y z
N MET A 1 11.99 -20.07 11.32
CA MET A 1 11.81 -19.92 10.92
C MET A 1 11.84 -19.61 10.09
N PRO A 2 11.75 -19.36 10.00
CA PRO A 2 11.67 -18.98 9.33
C PRO A 2 11.65 -18.60 8.44
N ARG A 3 11.74 -18.60 7.87
CA ARG A 3 11.67 -18.26 7.11
C ARG A 3 11.03 -17.77 6.55
N LEU A 4 10.95 -17.66 6.51
CA LEU A 4 10.16 -17.27 6.21
C LEU A 4 9.72 -16.27 5.76
N SER A 5 9.80 -15.75 5.69
CA SER A 5 9.23 -14.76 5.48
C SER A 5 9.60 -13.91 4.48
N LYS A 6 10.51 -14.07 3.76
CA LYS A 6 10.83 -13.37 2.76
C LYS A 6 9.83 -13.39 1.81
N GLY A 7 9.31 -12.57 1.17
CA GLY A 7 8.25 -12.62 0.23
C GLY A 7 6.92 -12.78 0.87
N SER A 8 6.85 -12.62 2.16
CA SER A 8 5.62 -12.84 2.86
C SER A 8 4.94 -11.54 3.27
N LEU A 9 5.18 -10.48 2.56
CA LEU A 9 4.50 -9.22 2.87
C LEU A 9 3.01 -9.36 2.62
N THR A 10 2.21 -8.80 3.53
CA THR A 10 0.79 -8.67 3.26
C THR A 10 0.59 -7.52 2.28
N PRO A 11 -0.57 -7.45 1.63
CA PRO A 11 -0.84 -6.30 0.77
C PRO A 11 -0.71 -4.97 1.51
N GLU A 12 -1.14 -4.92 2.78
CA GLU A 12 -1.02 -3.69 3.56
C GLU A 12 0.44 -3.31 3.78
N GLN A 13 1.28 -4.30 4.04
CA GLN A 13 2.70 -4.05 4.25
C GLN A 13 3.38 -3.62 2.96
N ALA A 14 3.01 -4.23 1.84
CA ALA A 14 3.57 -3.84 0.56
C ALA A 14 3.15 -2.43 0.20
N PHE A 15 1.86 -2.10 0.42
CA PHE A 15 1.37 -0.76 0.18
C PHE A 15 2.13 0.24 1.05
N ALA A 16 2.34 -0.10 2.32
CA ALA A 16 3.03 0.78 3.25
C ALA A 16 4.43 1.13 2.76
N LYS A 17 5.16 0.12 2.30
CA LYS A 17 6.53 0.34 1.85
C LYS A 17 6.59 1.19 0.59
N VAL A 18 5.68 0.93 -0.35
CA VAL A 18 5.63 1.71 -1.58
C VAL A 18 5.25 3.15 -1.26
N LEU A 19 4.26 3.34 -0.39
CA LEU A 19 3.81 4.68 -0.03
C LEU A 19 4.96 5.48 0.55
N ARG A 20 5.67 4.91 1.49
CA ARG A 20 6.76 5.64 2.13
C ARG A 20 7.86 5.96 1.12
N LYS A 21 8.20 5.00 0.26
CA LYS A 21 9.25 5.24 -0.70
C LYS A 21 8.88 6.32 -1.70
N VAL A 22 7.69 6.23 -2.29
CA VAL A 22 7.29 7.24 -3.27
C VAL A 22 7.18 8.60 -2.61
N ARG A 23 6.61 8.67 -1.41
CA ARG A 23 6.48 9.93 -0.70
C ARG A 23 7.84 10.56 -0.44
N THR A 24 8.78 9.78 0.10
CA THR A 24 10.10 10.34 0.41
C THR A 24 10.88 10.68 -0.85
N ASP A 25 10.72 9.88 -1.91
CA ASP A 25 11.38 10.19 -3.18
C ASP A 25 10.89 11.52 -3.74
N ARG A 26 9.66 11.90 -3.43
CA ARG A 26 9.14 13.17 -3.89
C ARG A 26 9.39 14.30 -2.91
N GLY A 27 10.09 14.02 -1.82
CA GLY A 27 10.45 15.05 -0.85
C GLY A 27 9.29 15.52 0.00
N LEU A 28 8.23 14.72 0.13
CA LEU A 28 7.06 15.14 0.89
C LEU A 28 7.11 14.57 2.30
N SER A 29 6.72 15.39 3.28
CA SER A 29 6.53 14.88 4.63
C SER A 29 5.18 14.16 4.70
N GLN A 30 4.95 13.41 5.78
CA GLN A 30 3.65 12.81 6.00
C GLN A 30 2.57 13.89 6.10
N GLU A 31 2.91 15.00 6.73
CA GLU A 31 1.95 16.09 6.87
C GLU A 31 1.60 16.69 5.50
N ALA A 32 2.61 16.91 4.66
CA ALA A 32 2.37 17.48 3.34
C ALA A 32 1.52 16.56 2.49
N LEU A 33 1.84 15.26 2.50
CA LEU A 33 1.04 14.32 1.74
C LEU A 33 -0.39 14.27 2.27
N GLY A 34 -0.54 14.29 3.59
CA GLY A 34 -1.88 14.30 4.19
C GLY A 34 -2.67 15.51 3.71
N PHE A 35 -2.06 16.68 3.77
CA PHE A 35 -2.73 17.90 3.34
C PHE A 35 -3.15 17.81 1.88
N ASP A 36 -2.24 17.37 1.03
CA ASP A 36 -2.53 17.31 -0.41
C ASP A 36 -3.56 16.25 -0.76
N SER A 37 -3.64 15.18 0.02
CA SER A 37 -4.56 14.10 -0.28
C SER A 37 -5.86 14.19 0.49
N GLY A 38 -5.96 15.12 1.44
CA GLY A 38 -7.18 15.27 2.22
C GLY A 38 -7.23 14.40 3.47
N TYR A 39 -6.09 13.94 3.95
CA TYR A 39 -6.04 13.09 5.13
C TYR A 39 -5.13 13.68 6.19
N HIS A 40 -5.40 13.33 7.43
CA HIS A 40 -4.54 13.77 8.53
C HIS A 40 -3.21 13.01 8.47
N ARG A 41 -2.14 13.67 8.87
CA ARG A 41 -0.81 13.03 8.85
C ARG A 41 -0.76 11.75 9.67
N THR A 42 -1.57 11.68 10.74
CA THR A 42 -1.62 10.47 11.56
C THR A 42 -2.11 9.28 10.74
N TYR A 43 -3.09 9.50 9.87
CA TYR A 43 -3.61 8.44 9.03
C TYR A 43 -2.54 8.01 8.02
N ILE A 44 -1.82 8.97 7.44
CA ILE A 44 -0.73 8.64 6.52
C ILE A 44 0.31 7.78 7.26
N GLY A 45 0.64 8.13 8.49
CA GLY A 45 1.58 7.36 9.28
C GLY A 45 1.09 5.94 9.54
N MET A 46 -0.21 5.78 9.79
CA MET A 46 -0.76 4.45 10.01
C MET A 46 -0.70 3.61 8.76
N LEU A 47 -0.97 4.22 7.59
CA LEU A 47 -0.83 3.51 6.33
C LEU A 47 0.60 3.07 6.11
N GLU A 48 1.57 3.91 6.45
CA GLU A 48 2.98 3.59 6.24
C GLU A 48 3.51 2.57 7.22
N ARG A 49 2.76 2.29 8.28
CA ARG A 49 3.15 1.22 9.19
C ARG A 49 2.40 -0.07 8.91
N GLY A 50 1.61 -0.09 7.85
CA GLY A 50 0.89 -1.30 7.47
C GLY A 50 -0.26 -1.63 8.38
N LEU A 51 -0.78 -0.64 9.13
CA LEU A 51 -1.83 -0.86 10.10
C LEU A 51 -3.23 -0.72 9.52
N MET A 52 -3.34 -0.20 8.30
CA MET A 52 -4.64 0.10 7.71
C MET A 52 -4.70 -0.44 6.30
N ASN A 53 -5.90 -0.80 5.90
CA ASN A 53 -6.15 -1.23 4.54
C ASN A 53 -6.81 -0.06 3.83
N PRO A 54 -6.14 0.60 2.90
CA PRO A 54 -6.70 1.78 2.26
C PRO A 54 -7.90 1.41 1.40
N SER A 55 -8.90 2.27 1.42
CA SER A 55 -10.03 2.09 0.52
C SER A 55 -9.60 2.48 -0.89
N LEU A 56 -10.43 2.14 -1.88
CA LEU A 56 -10.16 2.57 -3.24
C LEU A 56 -10.09 4.10 -3.30
N ARG A 57 -11.00 4.79 -2.61
CA ARG A 57 -10.97 6.25 -2.61
C ARG A 57 -9.65 6.77 -2.04
N THR A 58 -9.18 6.18 -0.95
CA THR A 58 -7.94 6.60 -0.34
C THR A 58 -6.78 6.37 -1.30
N LEU A 59 -6.75 5.21 -1.96
CA LEU A 59 -5.69 4.93 -2.92
C LEU A 59 -5.68 5.97 -4.04
N LEU A 60 -6.84 6.27 -4.59
CA LEU A 60 -6.91 7.24 -5.68
C LEU A 60 -6.50 8.63 -5.22
N SER A 61 -6.92 9.03 -4.02
CA SER A 61 -6.58 10.35 -3.48
C SER A 61 -5.08 10.48 -3.24
N ILE A 62 -4.48 9.45 -2.66
CA ILE A 62 -3.06 9.48 -2.36
C ILE A 62 -2.23 9.44 -3.65
N SER A 63 -2.62 8.58 -4.59
CA SER A 63 -1.90 8.51 -5.86
C SER A 63 -1.93 9.86 -6.56
N SER A 64 -3.10 10.51 -6.55
CA SER A 64 -3.23 11.81 -7.17
C SER A 64 -2.31 12.83 -6.50
N ALA A 65 -2.26 12.83 -5.17
CA ALA A 65 -1.40 13.75 -4.46
C ALA A 65 0.07 13.48 -4.74
N LEU A 66 0.42 12.24 -5.04
CA LEU A 66 1.78 11.88 -5.40
C LEU A 66 2.06 12.09 -6.88
N GLU A 67 1.05 12.57 -7.62
CA GLU A 67 1.17 12.83 -9.06
C GLU A 67 1.56 11.57 -9.80
N MET A 68 0.90 10.48 -9.47
CA MET A 68 1.18 9.18 -10.06
C MET A 68 -0.14 8.49 -10.36
N PRO A 69 -0.31 7.87 -11.51
CA PRO A 69 -1.53 7.10 -11.77
C PRO A 69 -1.67 5.98 -10.75
N ALA A 70 -2.89 5.75 -10.27
CA ALA A 70 -3.11 4.69 -9.30
C ALA A 70 -2.68 3.33 -9.84
N ALA A 71 -2.84 3.12 -11.15
CA ALA A 71 -2.40 1.86 -11.76
C ALA A 71 -0.90 1.67 -11.58
N GLU A 72 -0.13 2.74 -11.71
CA GLU A 72 1.30 2.64 -11.54
C GLU A 72 1.64 2.36 -10.09
N PHE A 73 0.92 3.00 -9.16
CA PHE A 73 1.14 2.76 -7.74
C PHE A 73 0.87 1.28 -7.41
N ILE A 74 -0.22 0.75 -7.92
CA ILE A 74 -0.57 -0.65 -7.68
C ILE A 74 0.47 -1.59 -8.30
N HIS A 75 0.98 -1.22 -9.47
CA HIS A 75 2.03 -2.01 -10.08
C HIS A 75 3.25 -2.10 -9.14
N LEU A 76 3.61 -0.99 -8.51
CA LEU A 76 4.73 -0.99 -7.57
C LEU A 76 4.42 -1.85 -6.35
N VAL A 77 3.17 -1.85 -5.89
CA VAL A 77 2.77 -2.69 -4.77
C VAL A 77 2.92 -4.16 -5.15
N GLU A 78 2.45 -4.54 -6.34
CA GLU A 78 2.58 -5.93 -6.77
C GLU A 78 4.04 -6.33 -6.94
N ALA A 79 4.86 -5.41 -7.43
CA ALA A 79 6.29 -5.70 -7.57
C ALA A 79 6.92 -5.93 -6.21
N ARG A 80 6.47 -5.19 -5.20
CA ARG A 80 7.00 -5.36 -3.86
C ARG A 80 6.58 -6.71 -3.27
N LEU A 81 5.40 -7.20 -3.66
CA LEU A 81 4.97 -8.52 -3.23
C LEU A 81 5.76 -9.62 -3.93
N GLY A 82 6.43 -9.30 -5.03
CA GLY A 82 7.23 -10.28 -5.74
C GLY A 82 6.47 -11.03 -6.80
N LYS A 83 5.15 -10.91 -6.80
CA LYS A 83 4.32 -11.57 -7.79
C LYS A 83 2.91 -11.07 -7.57
N PRO A 84 2.02 -11.24 -8.53
CA PRO A 84 0.64 -10.82 -8.33
C PRO A 84 0.07 -11.49 -7.10
N TRP A 85 -0.67 -10.71 -6.33
CA TRP A 85 -1.23 -11.23 -5.09
C TRP A 85 -2.29 -12.26 -5.39
N ARG A 86 -2.32 -13.32 -4.56
CA ARG A 86 -3.34 -14.32 -4.68
C ARG A 86 -4.10 -14.40 -3.40
N ARG A 87 -5.40 -14.48 -3.49
CA ARG A 87 -6.19 -14.61 -2.28
C ARG A 87 -5.81 -15.91 -1.59
N PRO A 88 -6.01 -15.99 -0.30
CA PRO A 88 -5.74 -17.24 0.44
C PRO A 88 -6.54 -18.39 -0.14
N ASP A 89 -5.99 -19.58 -0.03
CA ASP A 89 -6.66 -20.77 -0.51
C ASP A 89 -7.96 -20.95 0.21
N ARG A 90 -9.05 -20.98 -0.51
CA ARG A 90 -10.36 -21.08 0.08
C ARG A 90 -11.14 -22.21 -0.50
N LYS A 91 -10.48 -23.26 -0.91
CA LYS A 91 -11.17 -24.33 -1.53
C LYS A 91 -12.30 -24.89 -0.75
N LEU A 92 -12.27 -24.74 0.54
CA LEU A 92 -13.35 -25.29 1.26
C LEU A 92 -14.63 -24.69 0.95
N GLU A 93 -14.68 -23.48 0.62
CA GLU A 93 -15.89 -22.92 0.39
C GLU A 93 -16.31 -23.05 -0.91
N ARG A 94 -15.63 -23.68 -1.66
CA ARG A 94 -16.02 -23.81 -2.89
C ARG A 94 -16.82 -24.82 -3.07
N HIS A 95 -17.06 -25.55 -2.55
CA HIS A 95 -17.70 -26.58 -2.88
C HIS A 95 -18.87 -26.27 -3.12
N GLY A 96 -19.01 -25.62 -3.31
CA GLY A 96 -20.23 -25.27 -3.73
C GLY A 96 -20.94 -26.10 -4.22
#